data_0ccfe8566388cd7b68f2b95745306b51
#
_entry.id   0ccfe8566388cd7b68f2b95745306b51
#
_cell.length_a   1.000
_cell.length_b   1.000
_cell.length_c   1.000
_cell.angle_alpha   90.00
_cell.angle_beta   90.00
_cell.angle_gamma   90.00
#
_symmetry.space_group_name_H-M   'P 1'
#
loop_
_entity.id
_entity.type
_entity.pdbx_description
1 polymer ?
#
loop_
_entity_poly.entity_id
_entity_poly.type
_entity_poly.pdbx_seq_one_letter_code
_entity_poly.pdbx_strand_id
1 'polypeptide(L)'
;MRRPTPLPALLLLLLLAACTSTPDDKPTPTQTTGKRWQPRPGVAWQWQLSGRLDTSVDVPVYDIDGFDHSKATVTALHDKGRKVICYISTGAWEDFRPDAKKFPKSVLGKGNGWKGERWLDIRRTDVLEPLMEARLDMCKEKGFDAVEPDNMDGYRNDTGFPLKAADQLRYNRLIAKLAHARGMAVGLKNDLAQIPALVTDFDFAVNEQCAQYDECDTLTPFIKANKAVFHVEYDLPTNRFCANSRRLKLSSLEKKYELGAWRKAC
;
A
#
# COMPACT_ATOMS: atom_id res chain seq x y z
N MET A 1 77.27 -23.13 55.19
CA MET A 1 76.70 -22.25 54.12
C MET A 1 75.85 -23.08 53.23
N ARG A 2 74.57 -23.10 53.47
CA ARG A 2 73.58 -23.75 52.52
C ARG A 2 72.36 -22.79 52.43
N ARG A 3 72.06 -22.35 51.22
CA ARG A 3 70.92 -21.49 50.86
C ARG A 3 69.63 -22.31 50.87
N PRO A 4 68.51 -21.79 51.39
CA PRO A 4 67.19 -22.42 51.26
C PRO A 4 66.54 -21.98 49.92
N THR A 5 65.90 -22.93 49.25
CA THR A 5 65.06 -22.78 48.06
C THR A 5 63.66 -22.28 48.43
N PRO A 6 63.04 -21.41 47.63
CA PRO A 6 61.65 -20.97 47.88
C PRO A 6 60.62 -21.94 47.25
N LEU A 7 59.53 -22.21 47.98
CA LEU A 7 58.31 -22.89 47.50
C LEU A 7 57.55 -22.03 46.50
N PRO A 8 56.83 -22.58 45.54
CA PRO A 8 55.95 -21.84 44.69
C PRO A 8 54.60 -21.60 45.34
N ALA A 9 54.16 -20.34 45.29
CA ALA A 9 52.80 -19.92 45.70
C ALA A 9 51.77 -20.34 44.64
N LEU A 10 50.74 -21.08 45.05
CA LEU A 10 49.61 -21.51 44.25
C LEU A 10 48.59 -20.35 44.18
N LEU A 11 48.50 -19.76 42.99
CA LEU A 11 47.55 -18.66 42.70
C LEU A 11 46.17 -19.27 42.33
N LEU A 12 45.23 -19.13 43.24
CA LEU A 12 43.85 -19.57 43.03
C LEU A 12 43.10 -18.49 42.21
N LEU A 13 42.89 -18.75 40.88
CA LEU A 13 42.06 -17.88 40.04
C LEU A 13 40.57 -18.15 40.31
N LEU A 14 39.91 -17.23 40.95
CA LEU A 14 38.43 -17.17 41.00
C LEU A 14 37.89 -16.64 39.69
N LEU A 15 37.25 -17.51 38.90
CA LEU A 15 36.48 -17.16 37.71
C LEU A 15 35.12 -16.60 38.16
N LEU A 16 34.96 -15.29 38.08
CA LEU A 16 33.66 -14.62 38.15
C LEU A 16 32.96 -14.78 36.81
N ALA A 17 31.97 -15.64 36.73
CA ALA A 17 31.04 -15.73 35.60
C ALA A 17 30.13 -14.51 35.62
N ALA A 18 30.42 -13.51 34.80
CA ALA A 18 29.51 -12.41 34.50
C ALA A 18 28.43 -12.92 33.54
N CYS A 19 27.19 -13.07 34.04
CA CYS A 19 26.02 -13.22 33.19
C CYS A 19 25.74 -11.89 32.45
N THR A 20 26.20 -11.77 31.22
CA THR A 20 25.75 -10.70 30.31
C THR A 20 24.42 -11.12 29.73
N SER A 21 23.34 -10.48 30.17
CA SER A 21 22.04 -10.51 29.50
C SER A 21 22.16 -9.81 28.16
N THR A 22 22.08 -10.56 27.06
CA THR A 22 21.95 -10.03 25.72
C THR A 22 20.59 -9.35 25.57
N PRO A 23 20.52 -8.15 24.95
CA PRO A 23 19.25 -7.57 24.58
C PRO A 23 18.53 -8.48 23.57
N ASP A 24 17.23 -8.66 23.74
CA ASP A 24 16.37 -9.33 22.79
C ASP A 24 16.47 -8.64 21.41
N ASP A 25 17.23 -9.24 20.51
CA ASP A 25 17.25 -8.89 19.11
C ASP A 25 15.89 -9.31 18.51
N LYS A 26 14.99 -8.33 18.37
CA LYS A 26 13.83 -8.49 17.52
C LYS A 26 14.31 -8.90 16.13
N PRO A 27 13.83 -10.00 15.55
CA PRO A 27 14.30 -10.42 14.24
C PRO A 27 13.99 -9.32 13.20
N THR A 28 15.06 -8.78 12.62
CA THR A 28 14.97 -7.87 11.47
C THR A 28 14.25 -8.64 10.34
N PRO A 29 13.20 -8.09 9.71
CA PRO A 29 12.51 -8.78 8.63
C PRO A 29 13.51 -9.11 7.52
N THR A 30 13.71 -10.39 7.25
CA THR A 30 14.53 -10.86 6.14
C THR A 30 13.89 -10.33 4.84
N GLN A 31 14.56 -9.42 4.15
CA GLN A 31 14.14 -8.95 2.84
C GLN A 31 14.07 -10.16 1.91
N THR A 32 12.86 -10.53 1.51
CA THR A 32 12.66 -11.52 0.45
C THR A 32 13.20 -10.92 -0.86
N THR A 33 14.33 -11.43 -1.34
CA THR A 33 15.03 -11.00 -2.57
C THR A 33 14.30 -11.39 -3.88
N GLY A 34 13.03 -11.81 -3.80
CA GLY A 34 12.17 -12.02 -4.95
C GLY A 34 11.81 -10.69 -5.60
N LYS A 35 11.99 -10.59 -6.92
CA LYS A 35 11.59 -9.40 -7.69
C LYS A 35 10.10 -9.15 -7.48
N ARG A 36 9.72 -8.02 -6.85
CA ARG A 36 8.31 -7.61 -6.70
C ARG A 36 7.62 -7.55 -8.06
N TRP A 37 6.34 -7.87 -8.07
CA TRP A 37 5.52 -7.71 -9.27
C TRP A 37 5.49 -6.23 -9.68
N GLN A 38 5.62 -5.97 -10.95
CA GLN A 38 5.55 -4.63 -11.53
C GLN A 38 4.66 -4.69 -12.76
N PRO A 39 3.40 -4.23 -12.66
CA PRO A 39 2.49 -4.21 -13.80
C PRO A 39 2.99 -3.25 -14.88
N ARG A 40 2.77 -3.66 -16.14
CA ARG A 40 3.21 -2.89 -17.32
C ARG A 40 2.07 -2.01 -17.86
N PRO A 41 2.41 -0.90 -18.55
CA PRO A 41 1.42 -0.04 -19.19
C PRO A 41 0.47 -0.83 -20.09
N GLY A 42 -0.82 -0.52 -20.03
CA GLY A 42 -1.87 -1.13 -20.85
C GLY A 42 -2.32 -2.52 -20.39
N VAL A 43 -1.83 -3.04 -19.26
CA VAL A 43 -2.33 -4.32 -18.72
C VAL A 43 -3.81 -4.20 -18.35
N ALA A 44 -4.63 -5.18 -18.77
CA ALA A 44 -6.04 -5.21 -18.44
C ALA A 44 -6.28 -5.57 -16.97
N TRP A 45 -7.33 -5.01 -16.38
CA TRP A 45 -7.64 -5.22 -14.96
C TRP A 45 -9.14 -5.16 -14.67
N GLN A 46 -9.53 -5.68 -13.53
CA GLN A 46 -10.85 -5.50 -12.92
C GLN A 46 -10.67 -4.83 -11.57
N TRP A 47 -11.44 -3.78 -11.32
CA TRP A 47 -11.53 -3.13 -10.01
C TRP A 47 -12.91 -3.40 -9.45
N GLN A 48 -12.99 -4.15 -8.37
CA GLN A 48 -14.27 -4.44 -7.73
C GLN A 48 -14.15 -4.43 -6.22
N LEU A 49 -14.74 -3.40 -5.60
CA LEU A 49 -14.69 -3.19 -4.15
C LEU A 49 -16.04 -3.45 -3.47
N SER A 50 -17.09 -3.74 -4.24
CA SER A 50 -18.41 -4.00 -3.66
C SER A 50 -19.14 -5.18 -4.31
N GLY A 51 -20.10 -5.72 -3.58
CA GLY A 51 -20.93 -6.81 -4.04
C GLY A 51 -20.21 -8.16 -4.13
N ARG A 52 -20.89 -9.16 -4.69
CA ARG A 52 -20.29 -10.47 -4.91
C ARG A 52 -19.23 -10.39 -5.99
N LEU A 53 -18.00 -10.82 -5.68
CA LEU A 53 -16.88 -10.80 -6.63
C LEU A 53 -17.20 -11.62 -7.88
N ASP A 54 -17.10 -10.98 -9.04
CA ASP A 54 -17.21 -11.63 -10.34
C ASP A 54 -15.83 -12.07 -10.83
N THR A 55 -15.54 -13.36 -10.72
CA THR A 55 -14.29 -13.95 -11.19
C THR A 55 -14.36 -14.46 -12.62
N SER A 56 -15.45 -14.18 -13.36
CA SER A 56 -15.61 -14.57 -14.77
C SER A 56 -14.92 -13.60 -15.74
N VAL A 57 -14.64 -12.37 -15.29
CA VAL A 57 -13.94 -11.37 -16.11
C VAL A 57 -12.52 -11.88 -16.43
N ASP A 58 -12.24 -12.11 -17.71
CA ASP A 58 -10.94 -12.64 -18.15
C ASP A 58 -9.92 -11.51 -18.30
N VAL A 59 -9.26 -11.17 -17.19
CA VAL A 59 -8.20 -10.17 -17.11
C VAL A 59 -7.09 -10.64 -16.18
N PRO A 60 -5.82 -10.25 -16.44
CA PRO A 60 -4.69 -10.71 -15.65
C PRO A 60 -4.58 -10.07 -14.26
N VAL A 61 -5.32 -8.99 -13.98
CA VAL A 61 -5.20 -8.25 -12.72
C VAL A 61 -6.58 -8.02 -12.12
N TYR A 62 -6.72 -8.32 -10.84
CA TYR A 62 -7.87 -7.99 -10.01
C TYR A 62 -7.45 -7.08 -8.87
N ASP A 63 -8.19 -6.00 -8.65
CA ASP A 63 -8.08 -5.15 -7.48
C ASP A 63 -9.36 -5.29 -6.66
N ILE A 64 -9.23 -5.78 -5.44
CA ILE A 64 -10.33 -6.17 -4.58
C ILE A 64 -10.09 -5.76 -3.13
N ASP A 65 -11.18 -5.57 -2.38
CA ASP A 65 -11.09 -5.19 -0.97
C ASP A 65 -10.34 -6.22 -0.12
N GLY A 66 -9.32 -5.75 0.61
CA GLY A 66 -8.45 -6.62 1.40
C GLY A 66 -9.15 -7.23 2.62
N PHE A 67 -10.12 -6.54 3.23
CA PHE A 67 -10.84 -7.04 4.40
C PHE A 67 -11.91 -8.06 4.01
N ASP A 68 -12.67 -7.78 2.94
CA ASP A 68 -13.86 -8.54 2.57
C ASP A 68 -13.54 -9.88 1.89
N HIS A 69 -12.33 -10.05 1.39
CA HIS A 69 -11.92 -11.27 0.69
C HIS A 69 -10.96 -12.13 1.49
N SER A 70 -11.18 -13.46 1.40
CA SER A 70 -10.36 -14.44 2.10
C SER A 70 -9.09 -14.82 1.32
N LYS A 71 -8.13 -15.46 2.00
CA LYS A 71 -6.98 -16.11 1.36
C LYS A 71 -7.40 -17.09 0.26
N ALA A 72 -8.48 -17.84 0.48
CA ALA A 72 -9.00 -18.78 -0.53
C ALA A 72 -9.45 -18.08 -1.81
N THR A 73 -10.06 -16.88 -1.70
CA THR A 73 -10.44 -16.06 -2.86
C THR A 73 -9.21 -15.64 -3.65
N VAL A 74 -8.15 -15.17 -2.98
CA VAL A 74 -6.89 -14.77 -3.62
C VAL A 74 -6.22 -15.97 -4.30
N THR A 75 -6.15 -17.12 -3.62
CA THR A 75 -5.62 -18.36 -4.19
C THR A 75 -6.39 -18.77 -5.45
N ALA A 76 -7.73 -18.74 -5.42
CA ALA A 76 -8.53 -19.08 -6.60
C ALA A 76 -8.33 -18.14 -7.80
N LEU A 77 -7.95 -16.87 -7.55
CA LEU A 77 -7.55 -15.96 -8.62
C LEU A 77 -6.15 -16.29 -9.14
N HIS A 78 -5.21 -16.64 -8.26
CA HIS A 78 -3.87 -17.10 -8.63
C HIS A 78 -3.90 -18.39 -9.46
N ASP A 79 -4.76 -19.36 -9.11
CA ASP A 79 -4.96 -20.60 -9.85
C ASP A 79 -5.40 -20.35 -11.32
N LYS A 80 -6.01 -19.19 -11.57
CA LYS A 80 -6.35 -18.71 -12.91
C LYS A 80 -5.25 -17.84 -13.54
N GLY A 81 -4.05 -17.81 -12.96
CA GLY A 81 -2.91 -17.02 -13.46
C GLY A 81 -3.04 -15.51 -13.24
N ARG A 82 -3.93 -15.04 -12.36
CA ARG A 82 -4.21 -13.62 -12.12
C ARG A 82 -3.36 -13.06 -11.00
N LYS A 83 -2.97 -11.79 -11.10
CA LYS A 83 -2.37 -11.00 -10.02
C LYS A 83 -3.48 -10.29 -9.24
N VAL A 84 -3.30 -10.16 -7.93
CA VAL A 84 -4.34 -9.62 -7.05
C VAL A 84 -3.78 -8.46 -6.23
N ILE A 85 -4.43 -7.30 -6.36
CA ILE A 85 -4.13 -6.08 -5.61
C ILE A 85 -5.07 -6.03 -4.41
N CYS A 86 -4.53 -5.70 -3.24
CA CYS A 86 -5.25 -5.52 -1.99
C CYS A 86 -5.63 -4.05 -1.81
N TYR A 87 -6.90 -3.70 -2.01
CA TYR A 87 -7.40 -2.38 -1.62
C TYR A 87 -7.51 -2.27 -0.11
N ILE A 88 -6.90 -1.22 0.45
CA ILE A 88 -7.06 -0.79 1.85
C ILE A 88 -7.00 0.73 1.92
N SER A 89 -7.84 1.36 2.74
CA SER A 89 -7.66 2.78 3.03
C SER A 89 -6.46 2.98 3.97
N THR A 90 -5.58 3.94 3.66
CA THR A 90 -4.44 4.30 4.51
C THR A 90 -4.49 5.75 4.99
N GLY A 91 -5.22 6.60 4.28
CA GLY A 91 -5.39 8.01 4.66
C GLY A 91 -6.76 8.33 5.29
N ALA A 92 -7.67 7.35 5.35
CA ALA A 92 -8.95 7.47 6.03
C ALA A 92 -9.23 6.31 6.98
N TRP A 93 -9.96 6.61 8.04
CA TRP A 93 -10.57 5.67 8.96
C TRP A 93 -11.98 5.32 8.48
N GLU A 94 -12.35 4.04 8.61
CA GLU A 94 -13.64 3.50 8.20
C GLU A 94 -14.26 2.81 9.43
N ASP A 95 -15.47 3.24 9.85
CA ASP A 95 -16.13 2.78 11.09
C ASP A 95 -16.57 1.31 11.04
N PHE A 96 -16.74 0.79 9.83
CA PHE A 96 -17.17 -0.58 9.55
C PHE A 96 -16.03 -1.59 9.47
N ARG A 97 -14.75 -1.17 9.52
CA ARG A 97 -13.61 -2.11 9.48
C ARG A 97 -13.39 -2.80 10.82
N PRO A 98 -12.96 -4.07 10.81
CA PRO A 98 -12.72 -4.82 12.05
C PRO A 98 -11.71 -4.17 13.00
N ASP A 99 -10.78 -3.38 12.46
CA ASP A 99 -9.74 -2.68 13.22
C ASP A 99 -10.11 -1.25 13.64
N ALA A 100 -11.32 -0.77 13.31
CA ALA A 100 -11.74 0.62 13.54
C ALA A 100 -11.52 1.09 14.99
N LYS A 101 -11.76 0.21 15.97
CA LYS A 101 -11.61 0.51 17.40
C LYS A 101 -10.16 0.71 17.86
N LYS A 102 -9.18 0.32 17.05
CA LYS A 102 -7.75 0.49 17.36
C LYS A 102 -7.26 1.91 17.09
N PHE A 103 -8.00 2.70 16.32
CA PHE A 103 -7.66 4.07 16.01
C PHE A 103 -8.10 5.01 17.13
N PRO A 104 -7.17 5.73 17.79
CA PRO A 104 -7.55 6.71 18.80
C PRO A 104 -8.26 7.89 18.17
N LYS A 105 -9.23 8.45 18.88
CA LYS A 105 -10.03 9.59 18.40
C LYS A 105 -9.19 10.81 18.00
N SER A 106 -8.02 10.96 18.59
CA SER A 106 -7.10 12.08 18.33
C SER A 106 -6.52 12.13 16.91
N VAL A 107 -6.58 11.03 16.15
CA VAL A 107 -6.15 10.98 14.76
C VAL A 107 -7.31 11.02 13.76
N LEU A 108 -8.57 11.09 14.23
CA LEU A 108 -9.75 11.09 13.39
C LEU A 108 -10.19 12.53 13.08
N GLY A 109 -10.10 12.92 11.81
CA GLY A 109 -10.44 14.23 11.30
C GLY A 109 -11.91 14.40 10.90
N LYS A 110 -12.17 15.23 9.90
CA LYS A 110 -13.48 15.41 9.27
C LYS A 110 -13.85 14.21 8.40
N GLY A 111 -15.11 14.09 8.04
CA GLY A 111 -15.56 13.13 7.03
C GLY A 111 -14.92 13.41 5.67
N ASN A 112 -14.67 12.38 4.89
CA ASN A 112 -14.08 12.48 3.54
C ASN A 112 -15.13 12.48 2.41
N GLY A 113 -16.40 12.53 2.76
CA GLY A 113 -17.52 12.48 1.80
C GLY A 113 -18.23 11.13 1.76
N TRP A 114 -17.60 10.07 2.23
CA TRP A 114 -18.20 8.75 2.32
C TRP A 114 -18.79 8.50 3.71
N LYS A 115 -19.94 7.84 3.75
CA LYS A 115 -20.60 7.53 5.03
C LYS A 115 -19.77 6.56 5.85
N GLY A 116 -19.50 6.94 7.11
CA GLY A 116 -18.70 6.09 8.02
C GLY A 116 -17.20 6.31 7.90
N GLU A 117 -16.73 7.23 7.05
CA GLU A 117 -15.32 7.48 6.83
C GLU A 117 -14.87 8.86 7.32
N ARG A 118 -13.64 8.94 7.78
CA ARG A 118 -13.02 10.16 8.27
C ARG A 118 -11.54 10.20 7.90
N TRP A 119 -11.04 11.36 7.47
CA TRP A 119 -9.64 11.59 7.24
C TRP A 119 -8.79 11.28 8.47
N LEU A 120 -7.57 10.79 8.24
CA LEU A 120 -6.58 10.55 9.30
C LEU A 120 -5.57 11.70 9.40
N ASP A 121 -5.11 11.98 10.63
CA ASP A 121 -3.94 12.85 10.84
C ASP A 121 -2.65 12.10 10.48
N ILE A 122 -2.29 12.10 9.22
CA ILE A 122 -1.13 11.40 8.68
C ILE A 122 0.23 11.92 9.21
N ARG A 123 0.24 13.01 9.98
CA ARG A 123 1.43 13.49 10.67
C ARG A 123 1.78 12.59 11.87
N ARG A 124 0.78 11.88 12.40
CA ARG A 124 0.91 10.99 13.56
C ARG A 124 1.36 9.58 13.13
N THR A 125 2.52 9.54 12.50
CA THR A 125 3.12 8.25 12.07
C THR A 125 3.44 7.35 13.26
N ASP A 126 3.74 7.92 14.43
CA ASP A 126 3.89 7.20 15.70
C ASP A 126 2.67 6.33 16.07
N VAL A 127 1.47 6.76 15.68
CA VAL A 127 0.21 6.06 15.92
C VAL A 127 -0.20 5.21 14.72
N LEU A 128 -0.04 5.75 13.51
CA LEU A 128 -0.58 5.13 12.31
C LEU A 128 0.30 4.01 11.74
N GLU A 129 1.63 4.09 11.87
CA GLU A 129 2.55 3.09 11.32
C GLU A 129 2.20 1.67 11.80
N PRO A 130 2.05 1.36 13.10
CA PRO A 130 1.72 0.00 13.53
C PRO A 130 0.32 -0.46 13.07
N LEU A 131 -0.63 0.45 12.84
CA LEU A 131 -1.96 0.12 12.32
C LEU A 131 -1.88 -0.22 10.82
N MET A 132 -1.10 0.54 10.06
CA MET A 132 -0.88 0.29 8.64
C MET A 132 -0.03 -0.97 8.42
N GLU A 133 0.96 -1.23 9.28
CA GLU A 133 1.69 -2.49 9.28
C GLU A 133 0.73 -3.68 9.41
N ALA A 134 -0.18 -3.64 10.38
CA ALA A 134 -1.16 -4.72 10.59
C ALA A 134 -2.10 -4.91 9.38
N ARG A 135 -2.53 -3.82 8.71
CA ARG A 135 -3.32 -3.90 7.47
C ARG A 135 -2.50 -4.53 6.32
N LEU A 136 -1.25 -4.14 6.19
CA LEU A 136 -0.35 -4.69 5.16
C LEU A 136 0.03 -6.15 5.45
N ASP A 137 0.20 -6.54 6.71
CA ASP A 137 0.41 -7.93 7.12
C ASP A 137 -0.80 -8.79 6.75
N MET A 138 -2.01 -8.30 7.00
CA MET A 138 -3.25 -8.98 6.56
C MET A 138 -3.27 -9.22 5.04
N CYS A 139 -2.93 -8.21 4.21
CA CYS A 139 -2.84 -8.38 2.76
C CYS A 139 -1.80 -9.45 2.40
N LYS A 140 -0.62 -9.39 3.01
CA LYS A 140 0.46 -10.36 2.79
C LYS A 140 0.08 -11.77 3.18
N GLU A 141 -0.53 -11.96 4.34
CA GLU A 141 -0.97 -13.26 4.86
C GLU A 141 -2.07 -13.89 3.98
N LYS A 142 -2.94 -13.06 3.40
CA LYS A 142 -3.94 -13.50 2.43
C LYS A 142 -3.34 -13.82 1.06
N GLY A 143 -2.09 -13.44 0.80
CA GLY A 143 -1.34 -13.78 -0.41
C GLY A 143 -1.44 -12.76 -1.55
N PHE A 144 -1.90 -11.54 -1.28
CA PHE A 144 -1.95 -10.48 -2.31
C PHE A 144 -0.56 -10.17 -2.87
N ASP A 145 -0.49 -9.83 -4.16
CA ASP A 145 0.75 -9.48 -4.87
C ASP A 145 1.14 -8.02 -4.70
N ALA A 146 0.15 -7.17 -4.47
CA ALA A 146 0.30 -5.72 -4.39
C ALA A 146 -0.75 -5.09 -3.47
N VAL A 147 -0.56 -3.81 -3.19
CA VAL A 147 -1.49 -2.99 -2.41
C VAL A 147 -1.89 -1.74 -3.19
N GLU A 148 -3.18 -1.42 -3.19
CA GLU A 148 -3.73 -0.10 -3.47
C GLU A 148 -4.04 0.58 -2.13
N PRO A 149 -3.17 1.48 -1.63
CA PRO A 149 -3.46 2.28 -0.46
C PRO A 149 -4.30 3.50 -0.86
N ASP A 150 -5.50 3.60 -0.34
CA ASP A 150 -6.41 4.70 -0.69
C ASP A 150 -6.27 5.93 0.22
N ASN A 151 -6.80 7.08 -0.24
CA ASN A 151 -6.81 8.36 0.47
C ASN A 151 -5.41 8.95 0.69
N MET A 152 -4.56 8.90 -0.34
CA MET A 152 -3.15 9.32 -0.27
C MET A 152 -2.91 10.79 -0.63
N ASP A 153 -3.92 11.63 -0.66
CA ASP A 153 -3.87 13.05 -1.05
C ASP A 153 -4.60 13.98 -0.07
N GLY A 154 -4.77 13.56 1.18
CA GLY A 154 -5.52 14.28 2.22
C GLY A 154 -5.08 15.74 2.40
N TYR A 155 -3.82 16.09 2.13
CA TYR A 155 -3.32 17.47 2.26
C TYR A 155 -4.02 18.47 1.32
N ARG A 156 -4.71 18.00 0.29
CA ARG A 156 -5.50 18.81 -0.64
C ARG A 156 -6.97 18.93 -0.22
N ASN A 157 -7.35 18.26 0.84
CA ASN A 157 -8.72 18.13 1.31
C ASN A 157 -8.93 18.81 2.66
N ASP A 158 -10.17 19.14 2.99
CA ASP A 158 -10.54 19.65 4.32
C ASP A 158 -10.60 18.50 5.34
N THR A 159 -9.45 18.04 5.77
CA THR A 159 -9.34 16.91 6.68
C THR A 159 -9.64 17.25 8.15
N GLY A 160 -9.71 18.55 8.48
CA GLY A 160 -9.76 19.04 9.86
C GLY A 160 -8.38 19.15 10.53
N PHE A 161 -7.31 18.79 9.79
CA PHE A 161 -5.92 18.91 10.22
C PHE A 161 -5.14 19.83 9.27
N PRO A 162 -4.15 20.60 9.77
CA PRO A 162 -3.34 21.47 8.91
C PRO A 162 -2.24 20.65 8.18
N LEU A 163 -2.67 19.67 7.38
CA LEU A 163 -1.77 18.83 6.60
C LEU A 163 -1.07 19.66 5.51
N LYS A 164 0.21 19.39 5.30
CA LYS A 164 1.02 20.02 4.25
C LYS A 164 1.46 18.96 3.23
N ALA A 165 1.81 19.41 2.03
CA ALA A 165 2.35 18.53 0.99
C ALA A 165 3.56 17.71 1.46
N ALA A 166 4.43 18.27 2.30
CA ALA A 166 5.56 17.56 2.88
C ALA A 166 5.14 16.43 3.86
N ASP A 167 4.02 16.61 4.57
CA ASP A 167 3.48 15.57 5.45
C ASP A 167 2.96 14.39 4.63
N GLN A 168 2.21 14.69 3.55
CA GLN A 168 1.70 13.69 2.62
C GLN A 168 2.84 12.91 1.96
N LEU A 169 3.82 13.62 1.43
CA LEU A 169 4.99 13.01 0.78
C LEU A 169 5.72 12.03 1.71
N ARG A 170 5.93 12.45 2.96
CA ARG A 170 6.56 11.60 3.98
C ARG A 170 5.72 10.35 4.28
N TYR A 171 4.40 10.54 4.45
CA TYR A 171 3.49 9.45 4.75
C TYR A 171 3.36 8.47 3.57
N ASN A 172 3.21 8.95 2.34
CA ASN A 172 3.13 8.12 1.15
C ASN A 172 4.39 7.26 0.99
N ARG A 173 5.58 7.82 1.23
CA ARG A 173 6.84 7.06 1.25
C ARG A 173 6.91 6.02 2.36
N LEU A 174 6.37 6.32 3.53
CA LEU A 174 6.27 5.35 4.62
C LEU A 174 5.42 4.15 4.19
N ILE A 175 4.22 4.38 3.65
CA ILE A 175 3.34 3.30 3.18
C ILE A 175 4.03 2.45 2.09
N ALA A 176 4.68 3.09 1.13
CA ALA A 176 5.42 2.38 0.09
C ALA A 176 6.54 1.50 0.69
N LYS A 177 7.33 2.05 1.61
CA LYS A 177 8.38 1.30 2.33
C LYS A 177 7.82 0.08 3.06
N LEU A 178 6.70 0.24 3.78
CA LEU A 178 6.07 -0.84 4.54
C LEU A 178 5.53 -1.97 3.63
N ALA A 179 4.93 -1.62 2.49
CA ALA A 179 4.48 -2.60 1.49
C ALA A 179 5.68 -3.35 0.86
N HIS A 180 6.73 -2.62 0.49
CA HIS A 180 7.96 -3.20 -0.07
C HIS A 180 8.68 -4.13 0.91
N ALA A 181 8.73 -3.79 2.19
CA ALA A 181 9.31 -4.66 3.23
C ALA A 181 8.61 -6.03 3.31
N ARG A 182 7.34 -6.09 2.89
CA ARG A 182 6.54 -7.33 2.81
C ARG A 182 6.63 -8.03 1.45
N GLY A 183 7.43 -7.50 0.52
CA GLY A 183 7.59 -8.04 -0.84
C GLY A 183 6.39 -7.80 -1.75
N MET A 184 5.44 -6.94 -1.35
CA MET A 184 4.31 -6.55 -2.17
C MET A 184 4.64 -5.31 -3.02
N ALA A 185 4.11 -5.24 -4.23
CA ALA A 185 4.10 -4.02 -5.01
C ALA A 185 3.11 -3.01 -4.41
N VAL A 186 3.26 -1.72 -4.74
CA VAL A 186 2.39 -0.67 -4.20
C VAL A 186 2.01 0.34 -5.26
N GLY A 187 0.72 0.70 -5.32
CA GLY A 187 0.16 1.73 -6.19
C GLY A 187 0.12 3.10 -5.51
N LEU A 188 0.37 4.17 -6.25
CA LEU A 188 0.05 5.52 -5.83
C LEU A 188 -1.40 5.82 -6.22
N LYS A 189 -2.27 6.02 -5.23
CA LYS A 189 -3.66 6.44 -5.48
C LYS A 189 -3.73 7.94 -5.62
N ASN A 190 -4.19 8.40 -6.79
CA ASN A 190 -4.33 9.83 -7.11
C ASN A 190 -3.04 10.64 -6.81
N ASP A 191 -3.08 11.67 -5.97
CA ASP A 191 -1.94 12.53 -5.56
C ASP A 191 -1.06 13.00 -6.73
N LEU A 192 -1.69 13.44 -7.81
CA LEU A 192 -1.07 13.78 -9.09
C LEU A 192 0.05 14.82 -8.96
N ALA A 193 -0.10 15.80 -8.06
CA ALA A 193 0.89 16.86 -7.87
C ALA A 193 2.24 16.36 -7.32
N GLN A 194 2.24 15.19 -6.63
CA GLN A 194 3.45 14.62 -6.04
C GLN A 194 4.06 13.48 -6.89
N ILE A 195 3.45 13.11 -8.01
CA ILE A 195 3.98 12.06 -8.90
C ILE A 195 5.46 12.24 -9.24
N PRO A 196 5.97 13.44 -9.59
CA PRO A 196 7.39 13.61 -9.91
C PRO A 196 8.33 13.20 -8.77
N ALA A 197 7.89 13.37 -7.52
CA ALA A 197 8.66 13.03 -6.33
C ALA A 197 8.44 11.58 -5.84
N LEU A 198 7.36 10.90 -6.29
CA LEU A 198 6.93 9.60 -5.79
C LEU A 198 7.05 8.46 -6.82
N VAL A 199 7.18 8.76 -8.10
CA VAL A 199 7.18 7.74 -9.16
C VAL A 199 8.26 6.67 -8.99
N THR A 200 9.36 6.97 -8.30
CA THR A 200 10.42 6.00 -7.98
C THR A 200 10.08 5.11 -6.79
N ASP A 201 9.23 5.60 -5.89
CA ASP A 201 8.85 4.91 -4.66
C ASP A 201 7.67 3.94 -4.86
N PHE A 202 6.89 4.10 -5.95
CA PHE A 202 5.69 3.31 -6.25
C PHE A 202 5.87 2.45 -7.50
N ASP A 203 5.25 1.28 -7.55
CA ASP A 203 5.38 0.31 -8.64
C ASP A 203 4.36 0.52 -9.77
N PHE A 204 3.24 1.18 -9.48
CA PHE A 204 2.17 1.56 -10.40
C PHE A 204 1.39 2.75 -9.87
N ALA A 205 0.41 3.24 -10.61
CA ALA A 205 -0.55 4.23 -10.13
C ALA A 205 -1.98 3.72 -10.29
N VAL A 206 -2.88 4.15 -9.40
CA VAL A 206 -4.34 4.06 -9.54
C VAL A 206 -4.89 5.48 -9.53
N ASN A 207 -5.65 5.83 -10.56
CA ASN A 207 -6.17 7.19 -10.69
C ASN A 207 -7.65 7.17 -11.06
N GLU A 208 -8.37 8.11 -10.48
CA GLU A 208 -9.77 8.35 -10.75
C GLU A 208 -9.94 9.70 -11.47
N GLN A 209 -10.76 9.69 -12.52
CA GLN A 209 -11.33 10.87 -13.17
C GLN A 209 -10.30 11.83 -13.83
N CYS A 210 -9.09 11.36 -14.19
CA CYS A 210 -8.12 12.26 -14.82
C CYS A 210 -8.59 12.82 -16.17
N ALA A 211 -9.47 12.11 -16.90
CA ALA A 211 -10.01 12.63 -18.14
C ALA A 211 -11.13 13.64 -17.91
N GLN A 212 -11.94 13.45 -16.87
CA GLN A 212 -12.95 14.43 -16.47
C GLN A 212 -12.34 15.78 -16.09
N TYR A 213 -11.16 15.77 -15.46
CA TYR A 213 -10.46 16.98 -15.00
C TYR A 213 -9.34 17.44 -15.95
N ASP A 214 -9.18 16.79 -17.12
CA ASP A 214 -8.16 17.11 -18.13
C ASP A 214 -6.71 17.07 -17.57
N GLU A 215 -6.42 16.09 -16.74
CA GLU A 215 -5.11 15.99 -16.05
C GLU A 215 -4.37 14.66 -16.27
N CYS A 216 -4.83 13.81 -17.25
CA CYS A 216 -4.23 12.50 -17.48
C CYS A 216 -2.74 12.55 -17.91
N ASP A 217 -2.30 13.62 -18.52
CA ASP A 217 -0.89 13.76 -18.91
C ASP A 217 0.07 13.83 -17.71
N THR A 218 -0.43 14.18 -16.51
CA THR A 218 0.36 14.17 -15.25
C THR A 218 0.78 12.77 -14.82
N LEU A 219 0.09 11.72 -15.31
CA LEU A 219 0.38 10.32 -15.03
C LEU A 219 1.52 9.74 -15.90
N THR A 220 1.95 10.47 -16.93
CA THR A 220 2.97 10.00 -17.88
C THR A 220 4.33 9.63 -17.28
N PRO A 221 4.78 10.16 -16.12
CA PRO A 221 6.00 9.69 -15.48
C PRO A 221 5.98 8.19 -15.15
N PHE A 222 4.83 7.64 -14.73
CA PHE A 222 4.69 6.19 -14.52
C PHE A 222 4.86 5.43 -15.82
N ILE A 223 4.21 5.86 -16.89
CA ILE A 223 4.29 5.22 -18.22
C ILE A 223 5.75 5.26 -18.74
N LYS A 224 6.44 6.42 -18.60
CA LYS A 224 7.86 6.55 -18.97
C LYS A 224 8.77 5.63 -18.16
N ALA A 225 8.42 5.38 -16.88
CA ALA A 225 9.11 4.42 -16.02
C ALA A 225 8.70 2.96 -16.30
N ASN A 226 7.90 2.69 -17.34
CA ASN A 226 7.36 1.39 -17.72
C ASN A 226 6.52 0.74 -16.59
N LYS A 227 5.75 1.57 -15.87
CA LYS A 227 4.83 1.21 -14.78
C LYS A 227 3.39 1.43 -15.24
N ALA A 228 2.48 0.52 -14.88
CA ALA A 228 1.06 0.66 -15.20
C ALA A 228 0.44 1.88 -14.54
N VAL A 229 -0.56 2.44 -15.22
CA VAL A 229 -1.53 3.35 -14.64
C VAL A 229 -2.91 2.74 -14.80
N PHE A 230 -3.49 2.28 -13.73
CA PHE A 230 -4.87 1.83 -13.63
C PHE A 230 -5.77 3.06 -13.47
N HIS A 231 -6.61 3.32 -14.46
CA HIS A 231 -7.38 4.55 -14.53
C HIS A 231 -8.88 4.23 -14.63
N VAL A 232 -9.69 5.03 -13.94
CA VAL A 232 -11.15 4.88 -13.90
C VAL A 232 -11.84 6.21 -14.13
N GLU A 233 -12.90 6.20 -14.95
CA GLU A 233 -13.88 7.27 -15.08
C GLU A 233 -15.26 6.79 -14.63
N TYR A 234 -16.04 7.70 -14.04
CA TYR A 234 -17.39 7.43 -13.56
C TYR A 234 -18.47 8.12 -14.41
N ASP A 235 -18.29 9.40 -14.64
CA ASP A 235 -19.30 10.26 -15.30
C ASP A 235 -19.03 10.43 -16.82
N LEU A 236 -17.83 10.07 -17.28
CA LEU A 236 -17.50 10.11 -18.71
C LEU A 236 -17.67 8.72 -19.34
N PRO A 237 -18.44 8.62 -20.44
CA PRO A 237 -18.50 7.35 -21.18
C PRO A 237 -17.20 7.09 -21.96
N THR A 238 -16.91 5.81 -22.23
CA THR A 238 -15.66 5.36 -22.88
C THR A 238 -15.33 6.09 -24.18
N ASN A 239 -16.31 6.50 -24.99
CA ASN A 239 -16.08 7.23 -26.23
C ASN A 239 -15.50 8.64 -26.03
N ARG A 240 -15.53 9.19 -24.81
CA ARG A 240 -14.99 10.51 -24.49
C ARG A 240 -13.53 10.45 -24.05
N PHE A 241 -13.05 9.35 -23.46
CA PHE A 241 -11.69 9.28 -22.90
C PHE A 241 -10.81 8.16 -23.48
N CYS A 242 -11.37 7.07 -24.01
CA CYS A 242 -10.56 5.92 -24.42
C CYS A 242 -9.53 6.23 -25.52
N ALA A 243 -9.80 7.16 -26.43
CA ALA A 243 -8.81 7.54 -27.46
C ALA A 243 -7.53 8.12 -26.82
N ASN A 244 -7.70 9.03 -25.84
CA ASN A 244 -6.59 9.61 -25.09
C ASN A 244 -5.92 8.57 -24.17
N SER A 245 -6.70 7.75 -23.50
CA SER A 245 -6.18 6.68 -22.63
C SER A 245 -5.28 5.71 -23.40
N ARG A 246 -5.67 5.28 -24.61
CA ARG A 246 -4.82 4.43 -25.47
C ARG A 246 -3.55 5.15 -25.93
N ARG A 247 -3.64 6.43 -26.32
CA ARG A 247 -2.47 7.26 -26.65
C ARG A 247 -1.47 7.31 -25.49
N LEU A 248 -1.96 7.45 -24.27
CA LEU A 248 -1.16 7.50 -23.03
C LEU A 248 -0.82 6.11 -22.47
N LYS A 249 -1.30 5.02 -23.07
CA LYS A 249 -1.12 3.64 -22.59
C LYS A 249 -1.65 3.40 -21.18
N LEU A 250 -2.72 4.08 -20.78
CA LEU A 250 -3.40 3.87 -19.51
C LEU A 250 -4.27 2.61 -19.58
N SER A 251 -4.40 1.91 -18.47
CA SER A 251 -5.32 0.77 -18.29
C SER A 251 -6.68 1.28 -17.82
N SER A 252 -7.51 1.79 -18.74
CA SER A 252 -8.67 2.60 -18.41
C SER A 252 -9.99 1.82 -18.43
N LEU A 253 -10.83 2.11 -17.44
CA LEU A 253 -12.19 1.57 -17.28
C LEU A 253 -13.20 2.71 -17.09
N GLU A 254 -14.39 2.53 -17.63
CA GLU A 254 -15.61 3.19 -17.16
C GLU A 254 -16.21 2.31 -16.07
N LYS A 255 -16.49 2.88 -14.91
CA LYS A 255 -17.05 2.21 -13.74
C LYS A 255 -18.23 3.01 -13.21
N LYS A 256 -18.96 2.44 -12.28
CA LYS A 256 -19.90 3.17 -11.44
C LYS A 256 -19.30 3.43 -10.07
N TYR A 257 -19.71 4.48 -9.38
CA TYR A 257 -19.18 4.90 -8.08
C TYR A 257 -19.20 3.80 -7.01
N GLU A 258 -20.18 2.90 -7.06
CA GLU A 258 -20.26 1.78 -6.13
C GLU A 258 -19.21 0.68 -6.36
N LEU A 259 -18.43 0.77 -7.42
CA LEU A 259 -17.33 -0.16 -7.75
C LEU A 259 -17.72 -1.64 -7.68
N GLY A 260 -18.95 -1.96 -8.17
CA GLY A 260 -19.41 -3.33 -8.34
C GLY A 260 -18.74 -4.06 -9.52
N ALA A 261 -19.28 -5.22 -9.90
CA ALA A 261 -18.73 -6.05 -10.97
C ALA A 261 -18.73 -5.39 -12.36
N TRP A 262 -19.72 -4.50 -12.63
CA TRP A 262 -19.85 -3.86 -13.94
C TRP A 262 -18.60 -3.03 -14.30
N ARG A 263 -18.16 -3.18 -15.54
CA ARG A 263 -17.03 -2.43 -16.12
C ARG A 263 -17.18 -2.29 -17.63
N LYS A 264 -16.58 -1.25 -18.18
CA LYS A 264 -16.39 -1.12 -19.64
C LYS A 264 -14.96 -0.65 -19.89
N ALA A 265 -14.18 -1.48 -20.54
CA ALA A 265 -12.77 -1.20 -20.79
C ALA A 265 -12.56 -0.41 -22.07
N CYS A 266 -11.50 0.35 -22.11
CA CYS A 266 -10.97 0.92 -23.32
C CYS A 266 -10.30 -0.14 -24.20
#